data_bb1515d128d9172dda3d3eddeb994532
#
_entry.id   bb1515d128d9172dda3d3eddeb994532
#
_cell.length_a   1.000
_cell.length_b   1.000
_cell.length_c   1.000
_cell.angle_alpha   90.00
_cell.angle_beta   90.00
_cell.angle_gamma   90.00
#
_symmetry.space_group_name_H-M   'P 1'
#
loop_
_entity.id
_entity.type
_entity.pdbx_description
1 polymer ?
#
loop_
_entity_poly.entity_id
_entity_poly.type
_entity_poly.pdbx_seq_one_letter_code
_entity_poly.pdbx_strand_id
1 'polypeptide(L)'
;MSRIEGVLGGQLLHEQVRWGLREFAVYCRIELGELVEMIEMGVLEPLGAEPEQWSFAARDLQRVRTARRLARDLGINLAGIAVILDLLEERERMSVRLRAAAGAFD
;
A
#
# COMPACT_ATOMS: atom_id res chain seq x y z
N MET A 1 -8.70 -12.65 22.02
CA MET A 1 -7.44 -12.87 21.93
C MET A 1 -6.77 -11.87 21.14
N SER A 2 -6.75 -11.90 20.08
CA SER A 2 -5.96 -11.08 19.38
C SER A 2 -6.37 -9.69 19.36
N ARG A 3 -7.42 -9.35 20.04
CA ARG A 3 -7.80 -8.06 20.01
C ARG A 3 -6.87 -7.14 20.66
N ILE A 4 -6.41 -7.51 21.81
CA ILE A 4 -5.45 -6.73 22.49
C ILE A 4 -4.16 -6.76 21.77
N GLU A 5 -3.79 -7.91 21.30
CA GLU A 5 -2.63 -7.97 20.48
C GLU A 5 -2.85 -7.14 19.26
N GLY A 6 -4.08 -7.06 18.81
CA GLY A 6 -4.39 -6.24 17.67
C GLY A 6 -4.13 -4.79 17.93
N VAL A 7 -4.30 -4.33 19.13
CA VAL A 7 -4.04 -2.94 19.42
C VAL A 7 -2.57 -2.66 19.51
N LEU A 8 -1.87 -3.41 20.33
CA LEU A 8 -0.45 -3.23 20.47
C LEU A 8 0.28 -3.69 19.26
N GLY A 9 -0.04 -4.88 18.89
CA GLY A 9 0.64 -5.51 17.80
C GLY A 9 -0.05 -5.37 16.50
N GLY A 10 -1.05 -4.51 16.40
CA GLY A 10 -1.86 -4.44 15.22
C GLY A 10 -1.04 -4.16 13.98
N GLN A 11 -0.12 -3.25 14.08
CA GLN A 11 0.69 -2.92 12.95
C GLN A 11 1.63 -4.04 12.58
N LEU A 12 2.25 -4.64 13.58
CA LEU A 12 3.10 -5.77 13.33
C LEU A 12 2.32 -6.92 12.74
N LEU A 13 1.12 -7.16 13.26
CA LEU A 13 0.27 -8.21 12.75
C LEU A 13 -0.07 -7.97 11.30
N HIS A 14 -0.43 -6.74 10.96
CA HIS A 14 -0.75 -6.39 9.59
C HIS A 14 0.45 -6.57 8.69
N GLU A 15 1.64 -6.27 9.17
CA GLU A 15 2.84 -6.44 8.37
C GLU A 15 3.17 -7.90 8.14
N GLN A 16 2.79 -8.76 9.09
CA GLN A 16 3.06 -10.17 8.97
C GLN A 16 2.02 -10.91 8.15
N VAL A 17 0.78 -10.42 8.16
CA VAL A 17 -0.29 -11.07 7.40
C VAL A 17 -0.17 -10.64 5.95
N ARG A 18 -0.16 -11.62 5.07
CA ARG A 18 -0.05 -11.36 3.66
C ARG A 18 -1.10 -12.15 2.90
N TRP A 19 -1.50 -11.62 1.76
CA TRP A 19 -2.51 -12.23 0.90
C TRP A 19 -1.93 -12.52 -0.46
N GLY A 20 -2.37 -13.62 -1.07
CA GLY A 20 -2.08 -13.85 -2.47
C GLY A 20 -2.89 -12.91 -3.35
N LEU A 21 -2.64 -13.01 -4.65
CA LEU A 21 -3.25 -12.08 -5.60
C LEU A 21 -4.77 -12.10 -5.56
N ARG A 22 -5.37 -13.30 -5.66
CA ARG A 22 -6.83 -13.38 -5.68
C ARG A 22 -7.45 -13.00 -4.35
N GLU A 23 -6.81 -13.42 -3.27
CA GLU A 23 -7.30 -13.07 -1.94
C GLU A 23 -7.24 -11.58 -1.72
N PHE A 24 -6.18 -10.94 -2.19
CA PHE A 24 -6.04 -9.50 -2.00
C PHE A 24 -7.07 -8.73 -2.82
N ALA A 25 -7.39 -9.22 -4.02
CA ALA A 25 -8.43 -8.59 -4.83
C ALA A 25 -9.77 -8.63 -4.09
N VAL A 26 -10.09 -9.75 -3.46
CA VAL A 26 -11.31 -9.87 -2.68
C VAL A 26 -11.27 -8.92 -1.49
N TYR A 27 -10.14 -8.88 -0.80
CA TYR A 27 -9.98 -8.01 0.36
C TYR A 27 -10.15 -6.55 -0.01
N CYS A 28 -9.64 -6.14 -1.17
CA CYS A 28 -9.75 -4.77 -1.64
C CYS A 28 -11.09 -4.48 -2.31
N ARG A 29 -11.87 -5.51 -2.61
CA ARG A 29 -13.15 -5.38 -3.29
C ARG A 29 -12.99 -4.76 -4.67
N ILE A 30 -12.00 -5.24 -5.41
CA ILE A 30 -11.80 -4.80 -6.77
C ILE A 30 -11.67 -6.04 -7.66
N GLU A 31 -11.87 -5.84 -8.95
CA GLU A 31 -11.73 -6.92 -9.89
C GLU A 31 -10.29 -7.28 -10.07
N LEU A 32 -10.05 -8.56 -10.31
CA LEU A 32 -8.69 -9.07 -10.46
C LEU A 32 -7.95 -8.35 -11.58
N GLY A 33 -8.63 -8.11 -12.69
CA GLY A 33 -8.01 -7.41 -13.81
C GLY A 33 -7.56 -6.01 -13.44
N GLU A 34 -8.34 -5.32 -12.65
CA GLU A 34 -7.98 -3.97 -12.21
C GLU A 34 -6.74 -4.04 -11.31
N LEU A 35 -6.69 -5.02 -10.43
CA LEU A 35 -5.54 -5.17 -9.54
C LEU A 35 -4.27 -5.48 -10.35
N VAL A 36 -4.39 -6.36 -11.34
CA VAL A 36 -3.25 -6.69 -12.19
C VAL A 36 -2.77 -5.46 -12.94
N GLU A 37 -3.70 -4.66 -13.43
CA GLU A 37 -3.32 -3.44 -14.13
C GLU A 37 -2.57 -2.47 -13.22
N MET A 38 -3.00 -2.36 -11.97
CA MET A 38 -2.29 -1.52 -11.01
C MET A 38 -0.86 -1.99 -10.81
N ILE A 39 -0.67 -3.31 -10.75
CA ILE A 39 0.66 -3.86 -10.58
C ILE A 39 1.50 -3.57 -11.81
N GLU A 40 0.94 -3.75 -13.00
CA GLU A 40 1.67 -3.51 -14.24
C GLU A 40 2.08 -2.05 -14.39
N MET A 41 1.27 -1.14 -13.87
CA MET A 41 1.56 0.29 -13.96
C MET A 41 2.41 0.80 -12.81
N GLY A 42 2.80 -0.07 -11.89
CA GLY A 42 3.69 0.33 -10.82
C GLY A 42 3.02 0.91 -9.59
N VAL A 43 1.69 0.84 -9.52
CA VAL A 43 0.97 1.31 -8.34
C VAL A 43 1.27 0.43 -7.14
N LEU A 44 1.45 -0.86 -7.37
CA LEU A 44 1.74 -1.83 -6.33
C LEU A 44 2.97 -2.65 -6.75
N GLU A 45 3.75 -3.05 -5.76
CA GLU A 45 4.91 -3.89 -5.98
C GLU A 45 4.86 -5.06 -5.02
N PRO A 46 4.16 -6.13 -5.39
CA PRO A 46 4.07 -7.29 -4.50
C PRO A 46 5.41 -7.98 -4.35
N LEU A 47 5.56 -8.71 -3.27
CA LEU A 47 6.70 -9.57 -3.09
C LEU A 47 6.48 -10.85 -3.86
N GLY A 48 7.57 -11.42 -4.39
CA GLY A 48 7.48 -12.67 -5.12
C GLY A 48 7.93 -12.49 -6.56
N ALA A 49 8.61 -13.50 -7.09
CA ALA A 49 9.17 -13.41 -8.43
C ALA A 49 8.11 -13.62 -9.51
N GLU A 50 7.16 -14.51 -9.27
CA GLU A 50 6.15 -14.86 -10.25
C GLU A 50 4.77 -14.53 -9.69
N PRO A 51 3.78 -14.29 -10.55
CA PRO A 51 2.44 -13.93 -10.07
C PRO A 51 1.86 -14.93 -9.08
N GLU A 52 2.18 -16.21 -9.23
CA GLU A 52 1.68 -17.22 -8.31
C GLU A 52 2.27 -17.07 -6.93
N GLN A 53 3.39 -16.38 -6.82
CA GLN A 53 4.09 -16.19 -5.57
C GLN A 53 3.87 -14.81 -5.00
N TRP A 54 3.14 -13.95 -5.68
CA TRP A 54 2.92 -12.59 -5.23
C TRP A 54 2.18 -12.58 -3.91
N SER A 55 2.62 -11.68 -3.02
CA SER A 55 1.93 -11.49 -1.76
C SER A 55 1.84 -10.01 -1.45
N PHE A 56 0.75 -9.63 -0.81
CA PHE A 56 0.40 -8.24 -0.52
C PHE A 56 0.17 -8.07 0.97
N ALA A 57 0.48 -6.89 1.47
CA ALA A 57 0.28 -6.57 2.88
C ALA A 57 -0.88 -5.59 3.02
N ALA A 58 -1.32 -5.41 4.25
CA ALA A 58 -2.45 -4.51 4.51
C ALA A 58 -2.18 -3.09 4.04
N ARG A 59 -0.93 -2.64 4.10
CA ARG A 59 -0.60 -1.29 3.67
C ARG A 59 -0.86 -1.09 2.19
N ASP A 60 -0.83 -2.17 1.41
CA ASP A 60 -1.12 -2.07 -0.02
C ASP A 60 -2.58 -1.73 -0.27
N LEU A 61 -3.46 -2.02 0.68
CA LEU A 61 -4.85 -1.63 0.57
C LEU A 61 -5.00 -0.12 0.51
N GLN A 62 -4.21 0.60 1.30
CA GLN A 62 -4.27 2.05 1.27
C GLN A 62 -3.84 2.58 -0.09
N ARG A 63 -2.82 1.98 -0.69
CA ARG A 63 -2.40 2.41 -2.02
C ARG A 63 -3.50 2.17 -3.04
N VAL A 64 -4.18 1.03 -2.96
CA VAL A 64 -5.29 0.74 -3.86
C VAL A 64 -6.40 1.77 -3.70
N ARG A 65 -6.76 2.07 -2.47
CA ARG A 65 -7.83 3.02 -2.21
C ARG A 65 -7.48 4.42 -2.69
N THR A 66 -6.25 4.85 -2.40
CA THR A 66 -5.80 6.16 -2.83
C THR A 66 -5.75 6.24 -4.35
N ALA A 67 -5.26 5.18 -4.99
CA ALA A 67 -5.18 5.15 -6.44
C ALA A 67 -6.56 5.28 -7.06
N ARG A 68 -7.54 4.55 -6.54
CA ARG A 68 -8.89 4.62 -7.09
C ARG A 68 -9.50 5.99 -6.88
N ARG A 69 -9.25 6.59 -5.72
CA ARG A 69 -9.77 7.92 -5.44
C ARG A 69 -9.15 8.96 -6.37
N LEU A 70 -7.84 8.90 -6.59
CA LEU A 70 -7.18 9.85 -7.48
C LEU A 70 -7.65 9.69 -8.92
N ALA A 71 -7.83 8.45 -9.35
CA ALA A 71 -8.34 8.21 -10.70
C ALA A 71 -9.75 8.76 -10.87
N ARG A 72 -10.59 8.52 -9.87
CA ARG A 72 -11.98 8.95 -9.94
C ARG A 72 -12.12 10.45 -9.83
N ASP A 73 -11.43 11.05 -8.87
CA ASP A 73 -11.64 12.46 -8.56
C ASP A 73 -10.85 13.39 -9.47
N LEU A 74 -9.69 12.97 -9.93
CA LEU A 74 -8.81 13.84 -10.70
C LEU A 74 -8.56 13.35 -12.12
N GLY A 75 -9.04 12.17 -12.45
CA GLY A 75 -8.90 11.65 -13.81
C GLY A 75 -7.45 11.32 -14.17
N ILE A 76 -6.61 11.04 -13.18
CA ILE A 76 -5.21 10.73 -13.45
C ILE A 76 -5.10 9.26 -13.83
N ASN A 77 -4.28 8.96 -14.84
CA ASN A 77 -4.08 7.57 -15.24
C ASN A 77 -3.19 6.84 -14.23
N LEU A 78 -3.17 5.51 -14.31
CA LEU A 78 -2.47 4.72 -13.30
C LEU A 78 -0.96 4.97 -13.28
N ALA A 79 -0.36 5.23 -14.43
CA ALA A 79 1.08 5.51 -14.46
C ALA A 79 1.39 6.79 -13.68
N GLY A 80 0.57 7.82 -13.85
CA GLY A 80 0.74 9.06 -13.10
C GLY A 80 0.46 8.87 -11.62
N ILE A 81 -0.53 8.05 -11.31
CA ILE A 81 -0.85 7.74 -9.92
C ILE A 81 0.33 7.04 -9.24
N ALA A 82 1.00 6.14 -9.94
CA ALA A 82 2.16 5.46 -9.38
C ALA A 82 3.23 6.47 -8.97
N VAL A 83 3.49 7.46 -9.81
CA VAL A 83 4.46 8.49 -9.49
C VAL A 83 4.01 9.31 -8.28
N ILE A 84 2.73 9.67 -8.26
CA ILE A 84 2.19 10.45 -7.14
C ILE A 84 2.34 9.70 -5.83
N LEU A 85 1.99 8.41 -5.81
CA LEU A 85 2.08 7.64 -4.59
C LEU A 85 3.51 7.50 -4.11
N ASP A 86 4.45 7.32 -5.03
CA ASP A 86 5.85 7.25 -4.65
C ASP A 86 6.33 8.58 -4.06
N LEU A 87 5.91 9.69 -4.64
CA LEU A 87 6.28 10.99 -4.13
C LEU A 87 5.67 11.27 -2.76
N LEU A 88 4.43 10.85 -2.55
CA LEU A 88 3.79 11.03 -1.27
C LEU A 88 4.49 10.22 -0.19
N GLU A 89 4.92 9.01 -0.51
CA GLU A 89 5.65 8.19 0.44
C GLU A 89 7.02 8.79 0.75
N GLU A 90 7.68 9.32 -0.25
CA GLU A 90 8.96 9.96 -0.03
C GLU A 90 8.80 11.20 0.85
N ARG A 91 7.76 11.98 0.59
CA ARG A 91 7.46 13.15 1.41
C ARG A 91 7.23 12.75 2.86
N GLU A 92 6.53 11.66 3.07
CA GLU A 92 6.26 11.20 4.44
C GLU A 92 7.54 10.77 5.13
N ARG A 93 8.42 10.06 4.41
CA ARG A 93 9.69 9.65 4.98
C ARG A 93 10.54 10.84 5.37
N MET A 94 10.56 11.87 4.52
CA MET A 94 11.31 13.07 4.82
C MET A 94 10.74 13.80 6.01
N SER A 95 9.40 13.85 6.10
CA SER A 95 8.72 14.49 7.19
C SER A 95 9.06 13.82 8.52
N VAL A 96 9.07 12.50 8.52
CA VAL A 96 9.43 11.74 9.72
C VAL A 96 10.87 12.03 10.13
N ARG A 97 11.79 12.05 9.15
CA ARG A 97 13.18 12.32 9.46
C ARG A 97 13.38 13.73 10.01
N LEU A 98 12.65 14.70 9.46
CA LEU A 98 12.75 16.06 9.97
C LEU A 98 12.24 16.18 11.40
N ARG A 99 11.15 15.50 11.70
CA ARG A 99 10.63 15.51 13.05
C ARG A 99 11.60 14.86 14.02
N ALA A 100 12.22 13.77 13.60
CA ALA A 100 13.19 13.08 14.43
C ALA A 100 14.42 13.96 14.68
N ALA A 101 14.89 14.65 13.64
CA ALA A 101 16.04 15.52 13.77
C ALA A 101 15.71 16.71 14.69
N ALA A 102 14.51 17.28 14.55
CA ALA A 102 14.11 18.37 15.40
C ALA A 102 14.03 17.93 16.86
N GLY A 103 13.49 16.74 17.08
CA GLY A 103 13.38 16.23 18.45
C GLY A 103 14.72 15.94 19.07
N ALA A 104 15.75 15.70 18.25
CA ALA A 104 17.04 15.41 18.79
C ALA A 104 17.67 16.61 19.49
N PHE A 105 17.20 17.80 19.20
CA PHE A 105 17.74 19.00 19.80
C PHE A 105 16.88 19.53 20.95
N ASP A 106 15.79 18.86 21.24
CA ASP A 106 14.95 19.22 22.35
C ASP A 106 15.38 18.48 23.61
#